data_ee4ccad60dc89955e3e8071f0f94f2b2
#
_entry.id   ee4ccad60dc89955e3e8071f0f94f2b2
#
_cell.length_a   1.000
_cell.length_b   1.000
_cell.length_c   1.000
_cell.angle_alpha   90.00
_cell.angle_beta   90.00
_cell.angle_gamma   90.00
#
_symmetry.space_group_name_H-M   'P 1'
#
loop_
_entity.id
_entity.type
_entity.pdbx_description
1 polymer ?
#
loop_
_entity_poly.entity_id
_entity_poly.type
_entity_poly.pdbx_seq_one_letter_code
_entity_poly.pdbx_strand_id
1 'polypeptide(L)'
;NQRSSGTQACIEVCPTQALRLMDDKGLQQIKVARQRKTAAGKASSDAQPSRSAALLPVNSRKGADKISASERKNHFGEIYCGLDPQQATYESDRCVYCAEKANCNWHCPLHNAIPDYIRLVQEGKIIEAAELCHQTSSLPEICGRVCPQDRLCEGACTLKDHSGAVTIGNLERYITDTALAMGWRPDVSKVVPRSEKVAVIGAGPAGLGCADILARAGVQVDVFDRHPEIGGML
;
A
#
# COMPACT_ATOMS: atom_id res chain seq x y z
N ASN A 1 35.69 19.55 -8.00
CA ASN A 1 34.59 20.35 -8.53
C ASN A 1 33.67 19.62 -9.53
N GLN A 2 33.66 18.29 -9.53
CA GLN A 2 32.73 17.50 -10.35
C GLN A 2 31.70 16.70 -9.50
N ARG A 3 31.63 16.97 -8.20
CA ARG A 3 30.66 16.29 -7.28
C ARG A 3 29.33 17.03 -7.12
N SER A 4 29.17 18.24 -7.68
CA SER A 4 27.92 19.00 -7.53
C SER A 4 26.86 18.72 -8.61
N SER A 5 27.25 18.14 -9.76
CA SER A 5 26.31 17.86 -10.86
C SER A 5 25.47 16.58 -10.62
N GLY A 6 26.02 15.61 -9.89
CA GLY A 6 25.30 14.34 -9.60
C GLY A 6 24.17 14.47 -8.57
N THR A 7 24.36 15.34 -7.57
CA THR A 7 23.34 15.59 -6.53
C THR A 7 22.14 16.40 -7.04
N GLN A 8 22.38 17.28 -8.01
CA GLN A 8 21.32 18.10 -8.60
C GLN A 8 20.42 17.25 -9.52
N ALA A 9 20.99 16.31 -10.27
CA ALA A 9 20.23 15.35 -11.06
C ALA A 9 19.34 14.44 -10.19
N CYS A 10 19.83 13.99 -9.02
CA CYS A 10 19.03 13.18 -8.09
C CYS A 10 17.87 13.95 -7.46
N ILE A 11 18.00 15.27 -7.27
CA ILE A 11 16.92 16.14 -6.75
C ILE A 11 15.87 16.42 -7.84
N GLU A 12 16.30 16.52 -9.09
CA GLU A 12 15.41 16.74 -10.24
C GLU A 12 14.56 15.50 -10.58
N VAL A 13 14.99 14.31 -10.19
CA VAL A 13 14.31 13.02 -10.40
C VAL A 13 13.54 12.55 -9.14
N CYS A 14 13.39 13.39 -8.11
CA CYS A 14 12.46 13.14 -7.02
C CYS A 14 11.03 12.91 -7.56
N PRO A 15 10.22 11.96 -7.02
CA PRO A 15 8.87 11.66 -7.54
C PRO A 15 7.98 12.89 -7.77
N THR A 16 8.18 13.94 -6.97
CA THR A 16 7.51 15.24 -7.17
C THR A 16 8.05 16.04 -8.36
N GLN A 17 9.26 15.75 -8.84
CA GLN A 17 9.87 16.40 -9.99
C GLN A 17 9.83 15.56 -11.27
N ALA A 18 9.81 14.25 -11.18
CA ALA A 18 9.44 13.39 -12.31
C ALA A 18 8.06 13.74 -12.88
N LEU A 19 7.15 14.25 -12.03
CA LEU A 19 5.87 14.84 -12.45
C LEU A 19 6.02 16.16 -13.22
N ARG A 20 7.15 16.85 -13.16
CA ARG A 20 7.45 18.07 -13.95
C ARG A 20 7.98 17.78 -15.36
N LEU A 21 8.49 16.59 -15.60
CA LEU A 21 8.87 16.12 -16.94
C LEU A 21 7.66 15.71 -17.78
N MET A 22 6.48 15.55 -17.15
CA MET A 22 5.22 15.37 -17.86
C MET A 22 4.60 16.72 -18.20
N ASP A 23 4.08 16.89 -19.40
CA ASP A 23 3.31 18.06 -19.74
C ASP A 23 2.05 18.18 -18.83
N ASP A 24 1.49 19.37 -18.73
CA ASP A 24 0.30 19.64 -17.89
C ASP A 24 -0.89 18.73 -18.25
N LYS A 25 -0.99 18.27 -19.52
CA LYS A 25 -2.02 17.34 -19.97
C LYS A 25 -1.83 15.94 -19.37
N GLY A 26 -0.58 15.45 -19.29
CA GLY A 26 -0.25 14.19 -18.64
C GLY A 26 -0.58 14.21 -17.14
N LEU A 27 -0.23 15.29 -16.43
CA LEU A 27 -0.57 15.50 -15.02
C LEU A 27 -2.08 15.57 -14.78
N GLN A 28 -2.82 16.24 -15.65
CA GLN A 28 -4.28 16.32 -15.57
C GLN A 28 -4.92 14.95 -15.83
N GLN A 29 -4.40 14.16 -16.77
CA GLN A 29 -4.89 12.80 -17.04
C GLN A 29 -4.69 11.87 -15.86
N ILE A 30 -3.54 11.94 -15.17
CA ILE A 30 -3.30 11.18 -13.93
C ILE A 30 -4.27 11.62 -12.83
N LYS A 31 -4.49 12.92 -12.64
CA LYS A 31 -5.47 13.45 -11.68
C LYS A 31 -6.89 12.99 -12.02
N VAL A 32 -7.28 13.05 -13.28
CA VAL A 32 -8.60 12.60 -13.75
C VAL A 32 -8.77 11.09 -13.62
N ALA A 33 -7.74 10.29 -13.93
CA ALA A 33 -7.76 8.85 -13.74
C ALA A 33 -7.90 8.47 -12.25
N ARG A 34 -7.20 9.21 -11.37
CA ARG A 34 -7.29 9.04 -9.91
C ARG A 34 -8.68 9.42 -9.39
N GLN A 35 -9.27 10.52 -9.88
CA GLN A 35 -10.64 10.93 -9.54
C GLN A 35 -11.70 9.97 -10.08
N ARG A 36 -11.51 9.43 -11.29
CA ARG A 36 -12.42 8.42 -11.87
C ARG A 36 -12.37 7.09 -11.13
N LYS A 37 -11.18 6.65 -10.66
CA LYS A 37 -11.05 5.42 -9.83
C LYS A 37 -11.70 5.59 -8.46
N THR A 38 -11.57 6.74 -7.81
CA THR A 38 -12.28 7.05 -6.57
C THR A 38 -13.79 7.18 -6.77
N ALA A 39 -14.24 7.65 -7.92
CA ALA A 39 -15.67 7.71 -8.27
C ALA A 39 -16.24 6.33 -8.65
N ALA A 40 -15.46 5.48 -9.33
CA ALA A 40 -15.88 4.11 -9.67
C ALA A 40 -15.96 3.22 -8.40
N GLY A 41 -15.13 3.45 -7.41
CA GLY A 41 -15.24 2.82 -6.09
C GLY A 41 -16.51 3.22 -5.31
N LYS A 42 -17.22 4.26 -5.73
CA LYS A 42 -18.51 4.67 -5.15
C LYS A 42 -19.73 3.93 -5.72
N ALA A 43 -19.56 3.12 -6.77
CA ALA A 43 -20.69 2.50 -7.48
C ALA A 43 -21.16 1.15 -6.93
N SER A 44 -20.66 0.68 -5.79
CA SER A 44 -21.21 -0.49 -5.10
C SER A 44 -21.62 -0.14 -3.67
N SER A 45 -22.50 0.85 -3.54
CA SER A 45 -23.13 1.17 -2.27
C SER A 45 -24.42 0.37 -2.08
N ASP A 46 -24.32 -0.91 -1.89
CA ASP A 46 -25.22 -1.55 -0.94
C ASP A 46 -24.63 -1.26 0.43
N ALA A 47 -25.01 -0.11 0.97
CA ALA A 47 -24.61 0.35 2.28
C ALA A 47 -25.12 -0.66 3.32
N GLN A 48 -24.24 -1.58 3.72
CA GLN A 48 -24.50 -2.29 4.97
C GLN A 48 -24.56 -1.26 6.11
N PRO A 49 -25.54 -1.34 6.99
CA PRO A 49 -25.71 -0.38 8.06
C PRO A 49 -24.43 -0.31 8.90
N SER A 50 -23.93 0.90 9.11
CA SER A 50 -22.83 1.16 10.06
C SER A 50 -23.19 0.50 11.40
N ARG A 51 -22.36 -0.41 11.88
CA ARG A 51 -22.54 -0.97 13.23
C ARG A 51 -22.54 0.21 14.19
N SER A 52 -23.61 0.36 14.96
CA SER A 52 -23.73 1.45 15.92
C SER A 52 -22.61 1.39 16.96
N ALA A 53 -22.16 2.53 17.46
CA ALA A 53 -21.10 2.63 18.47
C ALA A 53 -21.37 1.80 19.74
N ALA A 54 -22.62 1.40 20.00
CA ALA A 54 -23.04 0.53 21.10
C ALA A 54 -22.58 -0.94 20.96
N LEU A 55 -22.04 -1.33 19.81
CA LEU A 55 -21.61 -2.70 19.50
C LEU A 55 -20.14 -2.77 19.08
N LEU A 56 -19.27 -1.96 19.69
CA LEU A 56 -17.83 -2.08 19.45
C LEU A 56 -17.35 -3.48 19.86
N PRO A 57 -16.52 -4.13 19.03
CA PRO A 57 -16.04 -5.48 19.35
C PRO A 57 -15.24 -5.47 20.65
N VAL A 58 -15.60 -6.38 21.55
CA VAL A 58 -14.93 -6.57 22.85
C VAL A 58 -13.60 -7.32 22.69
N ASN A 59 -13.41 -7.95 21.53
CA ASN A 59 -12.24 -8.76 21.24
C ASN A 59 -10.97 -7.91 21.19
N SER A 60 -9.95 -8.31 21.95
CA SER A 60 -8.67 -7.61 22.00
C SER A 60 -7.89 -7.77 20.69
N ARG A 61 -7.08 -6.75 20.38
CA ARG A 61 -6.14 -6.77 19.26
C ARG A 61 -5.18 -7.95 19.34
N LYS A 62 -4.96 -8.64 18.21
CA LYS A 62 -3.89 -9.60 18.01
C LYS A 62 -2.87 -9.05 17.02
N GLY A 63 -1.61 -8.97 17.42
CA GLY A 63 -0.50 -8.65 16.53
C GLY A 63 0.10 -9.90 15.91
N ALA A 64 0.99 -9.71 14.95
CA ALA A 64 1.80 -10.80 14.42
C ALA A 64 2.75 -11.36 15.48
N ASP A 65 2.90 -12.67 15.48
CA ASP A 65 3.86 -13.37 16.32
C ASP A 65 5.31 -13.00 15.92
N LYS A 66 6.24 -13.21 16.85
CA LYS A 66 7.66 -12.99 16.64
C LYS A 66 8.40 -14.31 16.85
N ILE A 67 9.40 -14.58 16.01
CA ILE A 67 10.34 -15.65 16.27
C ILE A 67 11.05 -15.43 17.62
N SER A 68 11.43 -16.52 18.28
CA SER A 68 12.03 -16.45 19.61
C SER A 68 13.31 -15.63 19.66
N ALA A 69 13.65 -15.05 20.83
CA ALA A 69 14.87 -14.27 20.99
C ALA A 69 16.15 -15.10 20.76
N SER A 70 16.12 -16.40 21.03
CA SER A 70 17.21 -17.33 20.75
C SER A 70 17.42 -17.58 19.26
N GLU A 71 16.32 -17.68 18.51
CA GLU A 71 16.30 -17.94 17.09
C GLU A 71 16.82 -16.77 16.26
N ARG A 72 16.31 -15.56 16.53
CA ARG A 72 16.70 -14.34 15.80
C ARG A 72 18.12 -13.85 16.04
N LYS A 73 18.85 -14.44 16.98
CA LYS A 73 20.30 -14.20 17.14
C LYS A 73 21.14 -14.91 16.08
N ASN A 74 20.58 -15.91 15.42
CA ASN A 74 21.31 -16.81 14.53
C ASN A 74 21.14 -16.48 13.04
N HIS A 75 20.28 -15.52 12.70
CA HIS A 75 20.03 -15.11 11.30
C HIS A 75 19.51 -13.67 11.20
N PHE A 76 19.57 -13.12 9.99
CA PHE A 76 19.03 -11.81 9.65
C PHE A 76 17.68 -11.89 8.91
N GLY A 77 16.96 -13.01 9.04
CA GLY A 77 15.62 -13.15 8.48
C GLY A 77 14.59 -12.30 9.20
N GLU A 78 13.41 -12.21 8.64
CA GLU A 78 12.30 -11.40 9.17
C GLU A 78 11.89 -11.92 10.56
N ILE A 79 11.71 -10.99 11.51
CA ILE A 79 11.42 -11.30 12.92
C ILE A 79 9.92 -11.51 13.14
N TYR A 80 9.08 -10.75 12.47
CA TYR A 80 7.62 -10.87 12.58
C TYR A 80 7.09 -11.93 11.61
N CYS A 81 6.35 -12.91 12.13
CA CYS A 81 5.88 -14.05 11.35
C CYS A 81 4.74 -13.71 10.36
N GLY A 82 4.12 -12.55 10.52
CA GLY A 82 2.88 -12.22 9.80
C GLY A 82 1.65 -12.79 10.50
N LEU A 83 0.50 -12.68 9.87
CA LEU A 83 -0.74 -13.29 10.35
C LEU A 83 -0.95 -14.63 9.62
N ASP A 84 -1.43 -15.63 10.33
CA ASP A 84 -2.01 -16.81 9.72
C ASP A 84 -3.46 -16.52 9.23
N PRO A 85 -4.09 -17.40 8.43
CA PRO A 85 -5.44 -17.18 7.93
C PRO A 85 -6.50 -16.98 9.02
N GLN A 86 -6.37 -17.65 10.17
CA GLN A 86 -7.30 -17.52 11.29
C GLN A 86 -7.13 -16.19 12.01
N GLN A 87 -5.89 -15.78 12.22
CA GLN A 87 -5.55 -14.47 12.78
C GLN A 87 -6.00 -13.33 11.87
N ALA A 88 -5.82 -13.47 10.55
CA ALA A 88 -6.26 -12.48 9.58
C ALA A 88 -7.79 -12.33 9.57
N THR A 89 -8.53 -13.44 9.59
CA THR A 89 -10.00 -13.42 9.73
C THR A 89 -10.41 -12.77 11.04
N TYR A 90 -9.80 -13.17 12.16
CA TYR A 90 -10.09 -12.61 13.47
C TYR A 90 -9.87 -11.08 13.52
N GLU A 91 -8.76 -10.58 13.00
CA GLU A 91 -8.46 -9.14 13.00
C GLU A 91 -9.36 -8.38 12.02
N SER A 92 -9.70 -8.98 10.88
CA SER A 92 -10.64 -8.36 9.93
C SER A 92 -12.05 -8.26 10.50
N ASP A 93 -12.51 -9.25 11.29
CA ASP A 93 -13.82 -9.25 11.95
C ASP A 93 -13.94 -8.14 13.02
N ARG A 94 -12.83 -7.64 13.53
CA ARG A 94 -12.83 -6.52 14.47
C ARG A 94 -13.14 -5.18 13.80
N CYS A 95 -12.98 -5.08 12.46
CA CYS A 95 -13.24 -3.83 11.76
C CYS A 95 -14.71 -3.46 11.84
N VAL A 96 -14.99 -2.23 12.30
CA VAL A 96 -16.37 -1.70 12.45
C VAL A 96 -16.87 -1.00 11.19
N TYR A 97 -16.08 -1.04 10.10
CA TYR A 97 -16.44 -0.42 8.81
C TYR A 97 -16.97 1.00 9.00
N CYS A 98 -16.14 1.87 9.60
CA CYS A 98 -16.46 3.28 9.73
C CYS A 98 -16.87 3.82 8.36
N ALA A 99 -18.15 4.19 8.18
CA ALA A 99 -18.75 4.60 6.92
C ALA A 99 -17.93 5.71 6.21
N GLU A 100 -18.51 6.62 5.49
CA GLU A 100 -17.89 7.61 4.62
C GLU A 100 -16.63 8.35 5.16
N LYS A 101 -16.33 8.24 6.46
CA LYS A 101 -15.23 8.93 7.15
C LYS A 101 -14.31 7.96 7.90
N ALA A 102 -13.92 6.85 7.26
CA ALA A 102 -12.92 5.96 7.85
C ALA A 102 -11.60 6.72 8.11
N ASN A 103 -11.33 7.02 9.38
CA ASN A 103 -10.15 7.80 9.77
C ASN A 103 -8.85 7.16 9.28
N CYS A 104 -8.78 5.83 9.25
CA CYS A 104 -7.61 5.11 8.76
C CYS A 104 -7.30 5.43 7.28
N ASN A 105 -8.31 5.63 6.41
CA ASN A 105 -8.09 6.03 5.02
C ASN A 105 -7.49 7.43 4.93
N TRP A 106 -7.99 8.36 5.74
CA TRP A 106 -7.51 9.74 5.73
C TRP A 106 -6.10 9.90 6.31
N HIS A 107 -5.75 9.09 7.29
CA HIS A 107 -4.43 9.10 7.89
C HIS A 107 -3.41 8.26 7.11
N CYS A 108 -3.85 7.47 6.15
CA CYS A 108 -2.95 6.86 5.18
C CYS A 108 -2.50 7.90 4.14
N PRO A 109 -1.20 8.18 3.97
CA PRO A 109 -0.72 9.16 2.98
C PRO A 109 -1.14 8.83 1.53
N LEU A 110 -1.40 7.55 1.25
CA LEU A 110 -1.87 7.07 -0.05
C LEU A 110 -3.39 7.00 -0.15
N HIS A 111 -4.11 7.29 0.94
CA HIS A 111 -5.58 7.16 1.03
C HIS A 111 -6.08 5.79 0.58
N ASN A 112 -5.41 4.72 1.05
CA ASN A 112 -5.80 3.35 0.76
C ASN A 112 -7.24 3.09 1.22
N ALA A 113 -7.97 2.27 0.46
CA ALA A 113 -9.34 1.86 0.77
C ALA A 113 -9.36 0.77 1.86
N ILE A 114 -8.88 1.13 3.07
CA ILE A 114 -8.57 0.18 4.16
C ILE A 114 -9.77 -0.66 4.60
N PRO A 115 -10.94 -0.11 4.94
CA PRO A 115 -12.08 -0.93 5.32
C PRO A 115 -12.54 -1.87 4.20
N ASP A 116 -12.39 -1.45 2.94
CA ASP A 116 -12.85 -2.23 1.80
C ASP A 116 -11.99 -3.48 1.58
N TYR A 117 -10.65 -3.35 1.63
CA TYR A 117 -9.81 -4.54 1.51
C TYR A 117 -9.91 -5.44 2.76
N ILE A 118 -10.15 -4.89 3.96
CA ILE A 118 -10.40 -5.70 5.17
C ILE A 118 -11.69 -6.52 5.00
N ARG A 119 -12.75 -5.93 4.42
CA ARG A 119 -13.98 -6.66 4.12
C ARG A 119 -13.74 -7.79 3.13
N LEU A 120 -12.95 -7.57 2.11
CA LEU A 120 -12.60 -8.61 1.14
C LEU A 120 -11.84 -9.77 1.80
N VAL A 121 -11.01 -9.51 2.83
CA VAL A 121 -10.39 -10.57 3.64
C VAL A 121 -11.45 -11.41 4.36
N GLN A 122 -12.44 -10.79 4.98
CA GLN A 122 -13.55 -11.51 5.63
C GLN A 122 -14.33 -12.38 4.64
N GLU A 123 -14.50 -11.89 3.41
CA GLU A 123 -15.19 -12.61 2.34
C GLU A 123 -14.31 -13.71 1.70
N GLY A 124 -13.04 -13.85 2.13
CA GLY A 124 -12.09 -14.79 1.54
C GLY A 124 -11.57 -14.40 0.15
N LYS A 125 -11.81 -13.16 -0.28
CA LYS A 125 -11.47 -12.62 -1.59
C LYS A 125 -10.09 -11.97 -1.57
N ILE A 126 -9.05 -12.78 -1.40
CA ILE A 126 -7.68 -12.28 -1.19
C ILE A 126 -7.11 -11.61 -2.45
N ILE A 127 -7.42 -12.13 -3.63
CA ILE A 127 -6.93 -11.54 -4.89
C ILE A 127 -7.52 -10.16 -5.11
N GLU A 128 -8.84 -10.02 -4.92
CA GLU A 128 -9.52 -8.72 -5.05
C GLU A 128 -9.03 -7.72 -3.97
N ALA A 129 -8.72 -8.21 -2.77
CA ALA A 129 -8.12 -7.40 -1.73
C ALA A 129 -6.73 -6.90 -2.14
N ALA A 130 -5.89 -7.74 -2.74
CA ALA A 130 -4.58 -7.37 -3.24
C ALA A 130 -4.67 -6.37 -4.40
N GLU A 131 -5.60 -6.58 -5.33
CA GLU A 131 -5.88 -5.62 -6.41
C GLU A 131 -6.24 -4.25 -5.85
N LEU A 132 -7.07 -4.21 -4.80
CA LEU A 132 -7.47 -2.97 -4.15
C LEU A 132 -6.31 -2.28 -3.42
N CYS A 133 -5.46 -3.03 -2.71
CA CYS A 133 -4.24 -2.50 -2.10
C CYS A 133 -3.32 -1.85 -3.14
N HIS A 134 -3.13 -2.51 -4.29
CA HIS A 134 -2.25 -2.04 -5.36
C HIS A 134 -2.85 -0.90 -6.21
N GLN A 135 -4.11 -0.55 -6.03
CA GLN A 135 -4.68 0.60 -6.76
C GLN A 135 -4.04 1.93 -6.36
N THR A 136 -3.70 2.10 -5.10
CA THR A 136 -3.15 3.34 -4.54
C THR A 136 -1.72 3.20 -4.05
N SER A 137 -1.28 2.00 -3.69
CA SER A 137 0.09 1.70 -3.25
C SER A 137 0.85 0.91 -4.32
N SER A 138 2.08 1.29 -4.59
CA SER A 138 2.98 0.54 -5.47
C SER A 138 3.69 -0.61 -4.75
N LEU A 139 3.81 -0.51 -3.42
CA LEU A 139 4.59 -1.44 -2.57
C LEU A 139 3.82 -1.75 -1.27
N PRO A 140 2.59 -2.28 -1.34
CA PRO A 140 1.80 -2.51 -0.12
C PRO A 140 2.42 -3.57 0.79
N GLU A 141 3.13 -4.57 0.25
CA GLU A 141 3.89 -5.57 1.00
C GLU A 141 4.99 -4.94 1.88
N ILE A 142 5.60 -3.86 1.40
CA ILE A 142 6.60 -3.09 2.15
C ILE A 142 5.92 -2.16 3.15
N CYS A 143 4.86 -1.46 2.73
CA CYS A 143 4.07 -0.59 3.60
C CYS A 143 3.55 -1.33 4.83
N GLY A 144 3.05 -2.56 4.66
CA GLY A 144 2.59 -3.41 5.75
C GLY A 144 3.67 -3.74 6.80
N ARG A 145 4.96 -3.65 6.41
CA ARG A 145 6.12 -3.96 7.27
C ARG A 145 6.76 -2.73 7.90
N VAL A 146 6.90 -1.63 7.16
CA VAL A 146 7.78 -0.51 7.58
C VAL A 146 7.06 0.80 7.87
N CYS A 147 5.80 0.96 7.50
CA CYS A 147 5.04 2.16 7.84
C CYS A 147 4.94 2.34 9.37
N PRO A 148 5.02 3.55 9.90
CA PRO A 148 4.71 3.84 11.30
C PRO A 148 3.20 3.85 11.52
N GLN A 149 2.58 2.65 11.49
CA GLN A 149 1.11 2.49 11.49
C GLN A 149 0.47 3.06 12.75
N ASP A 150 1.18 3.03 13.88
CA ASP A 150 0.79 3.62 15.17
C ASP A 150 0.56 5.15 15.10
N ARG A 151 1.18 5.82 14.14
CA ARG A 151 1.03 7.26 13.87
C ARG A 151 0.14 7.55 12.65
N LEU A 152 -0.16 6.55 11.85
CA LEU A 152 -0.92 6.65 10.62
C LEU A 152 -2.28 5.94 10.77
N CYS A 153 -2.52 4.92 9.95
CA CYS A 153 -3.81 4.24 9.85
C CYS A 153 -4.28 3.60 11.16
N GLU A 154 -3.39 2.87 11.87
CA GLU A 154 -3.74 2.24 13.14
C GLU A 154 -3.87 3.27 14.27
N GLY A 155 -3.01 4.31 14.25
CA GLY A 155 -3.11 5.44 15.19
C GLY A 155 -4.42 6.20 15.12
N ALA A 156 -5.07 6.20 13.96
CA ALA A 156 -6.35 6.85 13.70
C ALA A 156 -7.56 5.88 13.77
N CYS A 157 -7.33 4.60 14.06
CA CYS A 157 -8.40 3.62 14.14
C CYS A 157 -9.38 3.96 15.27
N THR A 158 -10.68 3.93 14.98
CA THR A 158 -11.75 4.18 15.96
C THR A 158 -11.69 3.25 17.19
N LEU A 159 -11.14 2.05 17.02
CA LEU A 159 -11.01 1.08 18.10
C LEU A 159 -9.78 1.28 18.98
N LYS A 160 -8.88 2.21 18.63
CA LYS A 160 -7.57 2.37 19.29
C LYS A 160 -7.66 2.42 20.80
N ASP A 161 -8.55 3.26 21.32
CA ASP A 161 -8.66 3.54 22.75
C ASP A 161 -9.67 2.62 23.47
N HIS A 162 -10.23 1.63 22.76
CA HIS A 162 -11.18 0.66 23.32
C HIS A 162 -10.56 -0.73 23.42
N SER A 163 -10.63 -1.48 22.32
CA SER A 163 -10.11 -2.86 22.23
C SER A 163 -8.76 -2.96 21.50
N GLY A 164 -8.13 -1.82 21.24
CA GLY A 164 -6.94 -1.67 20.42
C GLY A 164 -7.27 -1.56 18.92
N ALA A 165 -6.48 -0.81 18.18
CA ALA A 165 -6.64 -0.66 16.73
C ALA A 165 -6.64 -2.03 16.02
N VAL A 166 -7.35 -2.15 14.89
CA VAL A 166 -7.17 -3.28 13.97
C VAL A 166 -5.72 -3.29 13.50
N THR A 167 -5.10 -4.46 13.37
CA THR A 167 -3.72 -4.59 12.87
C THR A 167 -3.66 -4.42 11.36
N ILE A 168 -3.89 -3.18 10.91
CA ILE A 168 -4.08 -2.84 9.51
C ILE A 168 -2.83 -3.19 8.69
N GLY A 169 -1.63 -2.85 9.20
CA GLY A 169 -0.40 -3.16 8.49
C GLY A 169 -0.16 -4.67 8.35
N ASN A 170 -0.45 -5.45 9.38
CA ASN A 170 -0.32 -6.91 9.27
C ASN A 170 -1.36 -7.52 8.33
N LEU A 171 -2.57 -6.96 8.24
CA LEU A 171 -3.57 -7.39 7.27
C LEU A 171 -3.14 -7.03 5.84
N GLU A 172 -2.63 -5.82 5.60
CA GLU A 172 -2.10 -5.41 4.30
C GLU A 172 -0.97 -6.33 3.85
N ARG A 173 -0.03 -6.65 4.76
CA ARG A 173 1.03 -7.64 4.54
C ARG A 173 0.46 -9.02 4.22
N TYR A 174 -0.48 -9.53 5.01
CA TYR A 174 -1.11 -10.82 4.81
C TYR A 174 -1.77 -10.95 3.43
N ILE A 175 -2.53 -9.92 3.04
CA ILE A 175 -3.19 -9.86 1.73
C ILE A 175 -2.16 -9.97 0.61
N THR A 176 -1.15 -9.13 0.64
CA THR A 176 -0.18 -9.01 -0.46
C THR A 176 0.75 -10.20 -0.53
N ASP A 177 1.29 -10.66 0.61
CA ASP A 177 2.15 -11.84 0.67
C ASP A 177 1.40 -13.09 0.17
N THR A 178 0.14 -13.26 0.61
CA THR A 178 -0.69 -14.40 0.20
C THR A 178 -1.00 -14.36 -1.29
N ALA A 179 -1.42 -13.22 -1.82
CA ALA A 179 -1.72 -13.08 -3.24
C ALA A 179 -0.48 -13.33 -4.12
N LEU A 180 0.68 -12.79 -3.72
CA LEU A 180 1.94 -13.00 -4.42
C LEU A 180 2.38 -14.48 -4.38
N ALA A 181 2.19 -15.16 -3.24
CA ALA A 181 2.47 -16.60 -3.09
C ALA A 181 1.54 -17.47 -3.96
N MET A 182 0.28 -17.02 -4.18
CA MET A 182 -0.65 -17.66 -5.12
C MET A 182 -0.31 -17.40 -6.59
N GLY A 183 0.76 -16.64 -6.88
CA GLY A 183 1.20 -16.30 -8.23
C GLY A 183 0.50 -15.09 -8.85
N TRP A 184 -0.36 -14.40 -8.09
CA TRP A 184 -0.98 -13.17 -8.56
C TRP A 184 0.08 -12.08 -8.81
N ARG A 185 -0.16 -11.27 -9.82
CA ARG A 185 0.62 -10.06 -10.13
C ARG A 185 -0.33 -8.96 -10.60
N PRO A 186 0.01 -7.68 -10.39
CA PRO A 186 -0.77 -6.56 -10.93
C PRO A 186 -0.96 -6.68 -12.44
N ASP A 187 -2.19 -6.58 -12.91
CA ASP A 187 -2.51 -6.65 -14.34
C ASP A 187 -2.25 -5.29 -15.02
N VAL A 188 -1.26 -5.27 -15.88
CA VAL A 188 -0.90 -4.11 -16.71
C VAL A 188 -1.30 -4.29 -18.18
N SER A 189 -1.98 -5.36 -18.54
CA SER A 189 -2.33 -5.70 -19.94
C SER A 189 -3.24 -4.66 -20.60
N LYS A 190 -4.00 -3.92 -19.80
CA LYS A 190 -4.93 -2.87 -20.27
C LYS A 190 -4.29 -1.47 -20.32
N VAL A 191 -3.01 -1.36 -20.03
CA VAL A 191 -2.30 -0.09 -20.09
C VAL A 191 -2.06 0.28 -21.54
N VAL A 192 -2.54 1.46 -21.95
CA VAL A 192 -2.33 1.99 -23.30
C VAL A 192 -0.94 2.62 -23.34
N PRO A 193 -0.01 2.11 -24.19
CA PRO A 193 1.32 2.67 -24.29
C PRO A 193 1.30 4.13 -24.79
N ARG A 194 2.20 4.93 -24.25
CA ARG A 194 2.43 6.33 -24.65
C ARG A 194 3.78 6.45 -25.34
N SER A 195 3.98 7.57 -26.05
CA SER A 195 5.24 7.85 -26.75
C SER A 195 6.35 8.37 -25.82
N GLU A 196 5.97 8.84 -24.62
CA GLU A 196 6.90 9.41 -23.66
C GLU A 196 7.78 8.34 -23.04
N LYS A 197 9.05 8.70 -22.85
CA LYS A 197 10.07 7.88 -22.18
C LYS A 197 10.64 8.65 -21.01
N VAL A 198 10.80 7.98 -19.87
CA VAL A 198 11.35 8.57 -18.65
C VAL A 198 12.46 7.67 -18.10
N ALA A 199 13.58 8.29 -17.75
CA ALA A 199 14.66 7.63 -17.01
C ALA A 199 14.48 7.93 -15.52
N VAL A 200 14.44 6.89 -14.70
CA VAL A 200 14.41 6.98 -13.23
C VAL A 200 15.80 6.60 -12.71
N ILE A 201 16.42 7.50 -11.97
CA ILE A 201 17.74 7.26 -11.38
C ILE A 201 17.57 6.90 -9.91
N GLY A 202 17.92 5.66 -9.60
CA GLY A 202 17.77 5.04 -8.27
C GLY A 202 16.62 4.02 -8.25
N ALA A 203 16.96 2.76 -7.99
CA ALA A 203 16.01 1.65 -7.87
C ALA A 203 15.64 1.32 -6.41
N GLY A 204 15.71 2.31 -5.52
CA GLY A 204 15.15 2.22 -4.15
C GLY A 204 13.63 2.41 -4.16
N PRO A 205 12.97 2.38 -2.97
CA PRO A 205 11.51 2.43 -2.87
C PRO A 205 10.88 3.64 -3.56
N ALA A 206 11.52 4.81 -3.51
CA ALA A 206 11.04 6.02 -4.17
C ALA A 206 11.07 5.89 -5.71
N GLY A 207 12.18 5.37 -6.26
CA GLY A 207 12.33 5.15 -7.70
C GLY A 207 11.39 4.06 -8.21
N LEU A 208 11.27 2.95 -7.48
CA LEU A 208 10.36 1.86 -7.84
C LEU A 208 8.90 2.33 -7.82
N GLY A 209 8.48 3.08 -6.78
CA GLY A 209 7.13 3.64 -6.72
C GLY A 209 6.86 4.64 -7.85
N CYS A 210 7.84 5.48 -8.21
CA CYS A 210 7.74 6.38 -9.34
C CYS A 210 7.60 5.61 -10.67
N ALA A 211 8.45 4.60 -10.87
CA ALA A 211 8.45 3.78 -12.08
C ALA A 211 7.12 3.02 -12.25
N ASP A 212 6.58 2.43 -11.17
CA ASP A 212 5.28 1.75 -11.20
C ASP A 212 4.14 2.68 -11.63
N ILE A 213 4.06 3.87 -11.03
CA ILE A 213 3.01 4.84 -11.37
C ILE A 213 3.12 5.29 -12.83
N LEU A 214 4.33 5.55 -13.31
CA LEU A 214 4.57 5.95 -14.70
C LEU A 214 4.22 4.81 -15.67
N ALA A 215 4.65 3.58 -15.37
CA ALA A 215 4.36 2.41 -16.18
C ALA A 215 2.84 2.15 -16.26
N ARG A 216 2.11 2.27 -15.15
CA ARG A 216 0.63 2.18 -15.12
C ARG A 216 -0.04 3.31 -15.90
N ALA A 217 0.62 4.44 -16.08
CA ALA A 217 0.15 5.54 -16.93
C ALA A 217 0.48 5.33 -18.41
N GLY A 218 1.17 4.24 -18.79
CA GLY A 218 1.55 3.89 -20.14
C GLY A 218 2.87 4.48 -20.60
N VAL A 219 3.60 5.16 -19.72
CA VAL A 219 4.91 5.75 -20.03
C VAL A 219 5.98 4.66 -20.02
N GLN A 220 6.86 4.67 -21.02
CA GLN A 220 8.02 3.79 -21.03
C GLN A 220 9.04 4.29 -19.99
N VAL A 221 9.44 3.41 -19.06
CA VAL A 221 10.33 3.76 -17.96
C VAL A 221 11.56 2.89 -17.97
N ASP A 222 12.74 3.54 -17.99
CA ASP A 222 14.03 2.90 -17.79
C ASP A 222 14.55 3.28 -16.40
N VAL A 223 14.80 2.27 -15.55
CA VAL A 223 15.32 2.50 -14.19
C VAL A 223 16.82 2.19 -14.16
N PHE A 224 17.60 3.13 -13.64
CA PHE A 224 19.05 3.02 -13.52
C PHE A 224 19.45 3.04 -12.05
N ASP A 225 20.31 2.13 -11.64
CA ASP A 225 20.91 2.13 -10.32
C ASP A 225 22.41 1.85 -10.41
N ARG A 226 23.16 2.31 -9.42
CA ARG A 226 24.59 2.00 -9.29
C ARG A 226 24.86 0.60 -8.76
N HIS A 227 23.88 -0.02 -8.14
CA HIS A 227 23.93 -1.37 -7.60
C HIS A 227 23.27 -2.35 -8.57
N PRO A 228 23.75 -3.60 -8.65
CA PRO A 228 23.19 -4.62 -9.54
C PRO A 228 21.82 -5.14 -9.06
N GLU A 229 21.47 -4.92 -7.81
CA GLU A 229 20.21 -5.34 -7.22
C GLU A 229 19.28 -4.14 -6.98
N ILE A 230 18.00 -4.34 -7.25
CA ILE A 230 16.96 -3.35 -6.99
C ILE A 230 16.48 -3.43 -5.53
N GLY A 231 15.83 -2.37 -5.05
CA GLY A 231 15.25 -2.30 -3.70
C GLY A 231 15.92 -1.25 -2.82
N GLY A 232 17.19 -0.96 -3.01
CA GLY A 232 17.93 0.03 -2.22
C GLY A 232 18.07 -0.39 -0.77
N MET A 233 17.31 0.25 0.14
CA MET A 233 17.29 -0.06 1.58
C MET A 233 16.14 -0.98 2.02
N LEU A 234 15.39 -1.53 1.08
CA LEU A 234 14.31 -2.48 1.36
C LEU A 234 14.84 -3.83 1.84
#